data_97a5687947de76c2b8c764470382884a
#
_entry.id   97a5687947de76c2b8c764470382884a
#
_cell.length_a   1.000
_cell.length_b   1.000
_cell.length_c   1.000
_cell.angle_alpha   90.00
_cell.angle_beta   90.00
_cell.angle_gamma   90.00
#
_symmetry.space_group_name_H-M   'P 1'
#
loop_
_entity.id
_entity.type
_entity.pdbx_description
1 polymer ?
#
loop_
_entity_poly.entity_id
_entity_poly.type
_entity_poly.pdbx_seq_one_letter_code
_entity_poly.pdbx_strand_id
1 'polypeptide(L)'
;MKWYSIIFLLLVISACNGKKEVEKKRPNILFIMSDDHAYQAISAYSNKLIETPNIDRIANEGILFTNACVSNSICAPSRATILTGKHTHINGKIDNIMPFDTTQVTFPQLFQKAGYETAMFGKLHFGNNPKGVDKSMIVPDQGNYINPDFITNNGDTVNIVGYATDIITDLTLNWLQKERDPSKPFMMMYLHKAPHRPWWPRADKFKEFSQKQFPEPETLFDDYSGRGTAAKTAEMNLLKHMHYVHDSKIRPETLDEMGSVEPNVEEFKWGWTPYSARANAEQKALYDPVIDSINDFFKANWPSMSDTEKMRWKYQRYMQDYLGCISSVDDNVGRVLDYLDESGLAENTIVVYTSDQGFYLGEHGWFDKRFIYNESFKTPLLIRWPNVIKPGITNDEMVQNLDFAETLLEAAGIGIPSDMQGESIMPLLKGENEKWTRDAVYYHYYEYPSVHMVKRHYGIVTKEYKLIHFYYDVDEWELFDRLNDPQEMHSVYNDPAYVDVVADLKVRLAELRVKYKDSDELDQHYLDVRGLK
;
A
#
# COMPACT_ATOMS: atom_id res chain seq x y z
N MET A 1 -9.09 98.98 -6.81
CA MET A 1 -9.45 97.80 -5.98
C MET A 1 -9.41 96.60 -6.85
N LYS A 2 -8.36 95.75 -6.73
CA LYS A 2 -8.19 94.48 -7.51
C LYS A 2 -8.44 93.34 -6.57
N TRP A 3 -9.41 92.48 -6.91
CA TRP A 3 -9.75 91.25 -6.21
C TRP A 3 -8.90 90.14 -6.79
N TYR A 4 -8.11 89.43 -5.98
CA TYR A 4 -7.40 88.19 -6.32
C TYR A 4 -8.23 86.99 -5.82
N SER A 5 -8.73 86.18 -6.74
CA SER A 5 -9.38 84.92 -6.45
C SER A 5 -8.31 83.85 -6.29
N ILE A 6 -8.17 83.26 -5.09
CA ILE A 6 -7.30 82.12 -4.83
C ILE A 6 -8.12 80.84 -5.11
N ILE A 7 -7.70 80.06 -6.15
CA ILE A 7 -8.25 78.74 -6.45
C ILE A 7 -7.47 77.71 -5.61
N PHE A 8 -8.17 77.08 -4.65
CA PHE A 8 -7.64 75.95 -3.90
C PHE A 8 -7.78 74.65 -4.72
N LEU A 9 -6.67 74.07 -5.22
CA LEU A 9 -6.65 72.81 -5.92
C LEU A 9 -6.60 71.67 -4.89
N LEU A 10 -7.72 70.99 -4.62
CA LEU A 10 -7.76 69.79 -3.79
C LEU A 10 -7.22 68.59 -4.56
N LEU A 11 -5.97 68.17 -4.26
CA LEU A 11 -5.39 66.90 -4.70
C LEU A 11 -6.02 65.77 -3.90
N VAL A 12 -6.96 65.03 -4.54
CA VAL A 12 -7.48 63.75 -4.01
C VAL A 12 -6.43 62.66 -4.29
N ILE A 13 -5.67 62.30 -3.28
CA ILE A 13 -4.76 61.15 -3.34
C ILE A 13 -5.66 59.90 -3.15
N SER A 14 -6.07 59.25 -4.25
CA SER A 14 -6.65 57.89 -4.23
C SER A 14 -5.57 56.91 -3.82
N ALA A 15 -5.52 56.59 -2.53
CA ALA A 15 -4.74 55.43 -2.06
C ALA A 15 -5.41 54.15 -2.60
N CYS A 16 -4.89 53.60 -3.68
CA CYS A 16 -5.16 52.23 -4.08
C CYS A 16 -4.62 51.29 -3.01
N ASN A 17 -5.42 50.93 -2.04
CA ASN A 17 -5.20 49.74 -1.21
C ASN A 17 -5.34 48.50 -2.11
N GLY A 18 -4.31 48.22 -2.90
CA GLY A 18 -4.15 46.89 -3.49
C GLY A 18 -3.99 45.91 -2.32
N LYS A 19 -5.03 45.14 -2.02
CA LYS A 19 -4.84 43.90 -1.25
C LYS A 19 -3.75 43.15 -1.99
N LYS A 20 -2.52 43.10 -1.43
CA LYS A 20 -1.54 42.10 -1.84
C LYS A 20 -2.25 40.76 -1.69
N GLU A 21 -2.62 40.12 -2.80
CA GLU A 21 -2.93 38.70 -2.78
C GLU A 21 -1.73 38.03 -2.08
N VAL A 22 -1.98 37.48 -0.92
CA VAL A 22 -0.99 36.66 -0.23
C VAL A 22 -0.78 35.48 -1.18
N GLU A 23 0.35 35.45 -1.86
CA GLU A 23 0.74 34.36 -2.75
C GLU A 23 0.56 33.06 -1.97
N LYS A 24 -0.42 32.25 -2.36
CA LYS A 24 -0.78 31.05 -1.62
C LYS A 24 0.42 30.11 -1.67
N LYS A 25 1.08 29.95 -0.53
CA LYS A 25 2.29 29.12 -0.42
C LYS A 25 1.96 27.70 -0.87
N ARG A 26 2.66 27.19 -1.88
CA ARG A 26 2.48 25.80 -2.36
C ARG A 26 2.70 24.82 -1.22
N PRO A 27 1.85 23.81 -1.01
CA PRO A 27 1.99 22.88 0.08
C PRO A 27 3.20 21.96 -0.12
N ASN A 28 3.84 21.58 0.97
CA ASN A 28 4.74 20.42 0.97
C ASN A 28 3.92 19.13 0.88
N ILE A 29 4.52 18.08 0.35
CA ILE A 29 3.91 16.75 0.26
C ILE A 29 4.78 15.75 1.02
N LEU A 30 4.20 15.08 1.99
CA LEU A 30 4.77 13.88 2.63
C LEU A 30 3.87 12.69 2.28
N PHE A 31 4.32 11.85 1.36
CA PHE A 31 3.62 10.63 0.93
C PHE A 31 4.24 9.44 1.64
N ILE A 32 3.51 8.89 2.62
CA ILE A 32 3.91 7.73 3.42
C ILE A 32 3.21 6.50 2.85
N MET A 33 3.99 5.48 2.48
CA MET A 33 3.43 4.22 2.00
C MET A 33 4.13 3.03 2.66
N SER A 34 3.35 2.12 3.21
CA SER A 34 3.81 0.83 3.71
C SER A 34 3.53 -0.26 2.68
N ASP A 35 4.31 -1.33 2.72
CA ASP A 35 4.22 -2.47 1.81
C ASP A 35 3.39 -3.58 2.45
N ASP A 36 2.27 -3.96 1.84
CA ASP A 36 1.35 -4.98 2.36
C ASP A 36 0.64 -4.60 3.68
N HIS A 37 0.37 -3.32 3.93
CA HIS A 37 -0.31 -2.91 5.16
C HIS A 37 -1.84 -3.00 5.01
N ALA A 38 -2.40 -4.06 5.56
CA ALA A 38 -3.85 -4.28 5.59
C ALA A 38 -4.57 -3.18 6.37
N TYR A 39 -5.66 -2.63 5.81
CA TYR A 39 -6.43 -1.58 6.50
C TYR A 39 -6.98 -2.04 7.86
N GLN A 40 -7.30 -3.34 8.02
CA GLN A 40 -7.79 -3.94 9.27
C GLN A 40 -6.76 -3.84 10.42
N ALA A 41 -5.48 -3.64 10.10
CA ALA A 41 -4.38 -3.51 11.04
C ALA A 41 -3.99 -2.05 11.30
N ILE A 42 -4.92 -1.12 11.13
CA ILE A 42 -4.83 0.29 11.54
C ILE A 42 -6.00 0.59 12.46
N SER A 43 -5.74 1.08 13.69
CA SER A 43 -6.80 1.24 14.70
C SER A 43 -7.87 2.26 14.33
N ALA A 44 -7.58 3.25 13.47
CA ALA A 44 -8.58 4.15 12.93
C ALA A 44 -9.65 3.44 12.06
N TYR A 45 -9.34 2.29 11.45
CA TYR A 45 -10.32 1.45 10.75
C TYR A 45 -10.92 0.36 11.63
N SER A 46 -10.12 -0.24 12.52
CA SER A 46 -10.54 -1.32 13.40
C SER A 46 -9.59 -1.48 14.58
N ASN A 47 -10.09 -1.41 15.79
CA ASN A 47 -9.31 -1.59 17.03
C ASN A 47 -9.22 -3.04 17.50
N LYS A 48 -9.50 -4.02 16.63
CA LYS A 48 -9.54 -5.45 17.01
C LYS A 48 -8.15 -6.09 17.12
N LEU A 49 -7.19 -5.65 16.30
CA LEU A 49 -5.91 -6.33 16.13
C LEU A 49 -4.74 -5.60 16.81
N ILE A 50 -4.64 -4.30 16.62
CA ILE A 50 -3.49 -3.49 17.07
C ILE A 50 -3.94 -2.04 17.29
N GLU A 51 -3.22 -1.33 18.16
CA GLU A 51 -3.28 0.12 18.27
C GLU A 51 -2.17 0.76 17.42
N THR A 52 -2.53 1.75 16.61
CA THR A 52 -1.62 2.53 15.75
C THR A 52 -1.81 4.03 16.00
N PRO A 53 -1.55 4.51 17.23
CA PRO A 53 -1.92 5.85 17.66
C PRO A 53 -1.29 6.96 16.83
N ASN A 54 -0.11 6.73 16.24
CA ASN A 54 0.58 7.74 15.43
C ASN A 54 -0.01 7.83 14.01
N ILE A 55 -0.33 6.69 13.39
CA ILE A 55 -1.02 6.66 12.09
C ILE A 55 -2.43 7.26 12.26
N ASP A 56 -3.10 6.96 13.37
CA ASP A 56 -4.44 7.48 13.68
C ASP A 56 -4.47 9.02 13.82
N ARG A 57 -3.36 9.68 14.19
CA ARG A 57 -3.27 11.15 14.17
C ARG A 57 -3.60 11.72 12.79
N ILE A 58 -3.16 11.05 11.70
CA ILE A 58 -3.43 11.51 10.34
C ILE A 58 -4.93 11.49 10.05
N ALA A 59 -5.64 10.45 10.50
CA ALA A 59 -7.10 10.36 10.38
C ALA A 59 -7.82 11.39 11.27
N ASN A 60 -7.42 11.48 12.54
CA ASN A 60 -8.05 12.35 13.53
C ASN A 60 -7.88 13.85 13.20
N GLU A 61 -6.76 14.21 12.58
CA GLU A 61 -6.47 15.57 12.16
C GLU A 61 -6.78 15.83 10.68
N GLY A 62 -7.38 14.84 10.00
CA GLY A 62 -7.67 14.87 8.57
C GLY A 62 -8.90 14.06 8.18
N ILE A 63 -8.78 13.28 7.12
CA ILE A 63 -9.84 12.45 6.55
C ILE A 63 -9.38 11.00 6.41
N LEU A 64 -10.30 10.06 6.70
CA LEU A 64 -10.15 8.64 6.49
C LEU A 64 -11.12 8.18 5.40
N PHE A 65 -10.62 7.45 4.39
CA PHE A 65 -11.43 6.84 3.34
C PHE A 65 -11.67 5.36 3.62
N THR A 66 -12.94 4.95 3.73
CA THR A 66 -13.31 3.55 4.01
C THR A 66 -13.43 2.67 2.76
N ASN A 67 -13.48 3.30 1.58
CA ASN A 67 -13.59 2.62 0.28
C ASN A 67 -12.46 3.01 -0.69
N ALA A 68 -11.26 3.28 -0.16
CA ALA A 68 -10.07 3.38 -0.99
C ALA A 68 -9.62 1.98 -1.43
N CYS A 69 -9.22 1.84 -2.70
CA CYS A 69 -8.89 0.56 -3.30
C CYS A 69 -7.76 0.68 -4.35
N VAL A 70 -7.28 -0.46 -4.82
CA VAL A 70 -6.22 -0.51 -5.84
C VAL A 70 -6.74 -1.05 -7.18
N SER A 71 -6.05 -0.72 -8.26
CA SER A 71 -6.37 -1.20 -9.60
C SER A 71 -5.74 -2.56 -9.92
N ASN A 72 -4.74 -2.98 -9.13
CA ASN A 72 -4.06 -4.28 -9.18
C ASN A 72 -3.40 -4.52 -7.83
N SER A 73 -3.74 -5.61 -7.15
CA SER A 73 -3.30 -5.92 -5.78
C SER A 73 -1.94 -6.64 -5.75
N ILE A 74 -0.91 -6.00 -6.31
CA ILE A 74 0.46 -6.51 -6.26
C ILE A 74 1.46 -5.35 -6.28
N CYS A 75 2.56 -5.46 -5.52
CA CYS A 75 3.45 -4.36 -5.15
C CYS A 75 3.88 -3.47 -6.33
N ALA A 76 4.71 -3.98 -7.25
CA ALA A 76 5.28 -3.14 -8.30
C ALA A 76 4.23 -2.58 -9.28
N PRO A 77 3.21 -3.35 -9.73
CA PRO A 77 2.08 -2.83 -10.49
C PRO A 77 1.33 -1.70 -9.79
N SER A 78 0.95 -1.88 -8.52
CA SER A 78 0.25 -0.84 -7.76
C SER A 78 1.10 0.41 -7.59
N ARG A 79 2.39 0.26 -7.27
CA ARG A 79 3.33 1.39 -7.15
C ARG A 79 3.50 2.13 -8.48
N ALA A 80 3.52 1.41 -9.60
CA ALA A 80 3.56 2.02 -10.93
C ALA A 80 2.26 2.81 -11.22
N THR A 81 1.09 2.28 -10.85
CA THR A 81 -0.19 2.99 -10.95
C THR A 81 -0.17 4.28 -10.12
N ILE A 82 0.25 4.22 -8.86
CA ILE A 82 0.35 5.39 -7.97
C ILE A 82 1.26 6.46 -8.59
N LEU A 83 2.43 6.06 -9.11
CA LEU A 83 3.40 7.02 -9.64
C LEU A 83 2.99 7.62 -10.97
N THR A 84 2.27 6.90 -11.81
CA THR A 84 1.95 7.30 -13.19
C THR A 84 0.54 7.83 -13.39
N GLY A 85 -0.39 7.60 -12.44
CA GLY A 85 -1.82 7.86 -12.63
C GLY A 85 -2.42 7.00 -13.77
N LYS A 86 -1.85 5.83 -14.06
CA LYS A 86 -2.26 4.96 -15.18
C LYS A 86 -2.44 3.52 -14.72
N HIS A 87 -3.45 2.85 -15.27
CA HIS A 87 -3.61 1.40 -15.09
C HIS A 87 -2.37 0.63 -15.58
N THR A 88 -2.16 -0.54 -15.03
CA THR A 88 -0.96 -1.36 -15.25
C THR A 88 -0.78 -1.79 -16.71
N HIS A 89 -1.86 -2.01 -17.45
CA HIS A 89 -1.84 -2.31 -18.88
C HIS A 89 -1.46 -1.10 -19.77
N ILE A 90 -1.53 0.12 -19.22
CA ILE A 90 -1.10 1.34 -19.92
C ILE A 90 0.32 1.74 -19.55
N ASN A 91 0.70 1.59 -18.27
CA ASN A 91 2.07 1.89 -17.84
C ASN A 91 3.06 0.75 -18.09
N GLY A 92 2.59 -0.44 -18.49
CA GLY A 92 3.38 -1.62 -18.83
C GLY A 92 3.87 -2.47 -17.65
N LYS A 93 3.66 -2.04 -16.39
CA LYS A 93 4.05 -2.80 -15.21
C LYS A 93 2.91 -3.70 -14.74
N ILE A 94 2.67 -4.79 -15.46
CA ILE A 94 1.52 -5.68 -15.23
C ILE A 94 1.74 -6.69 -14.09
N ASP A 95 3.00 -6.98 -13.74
CA ASP A 95 3.40 -7.96 -12.74
C ASP A 95 4.73 -7.57 -12.06
N ASN A 96 5.21 -8.36 -11.11
CA ASN A 96 6.49 -8.11 -10.44
C ASN A 96 7.71 -8.48 -11.30
N ILE A 97 7.54 -9.20 -12.41
CA ILE A 97 8.62 -9.71 -13.27
C ILE A 97 8.99 -8.68 -14.34
N MET A 98 7.99 -8.11 -15.03
CA MET A 98 8.20 -7.13 -16.10
C MET A 98 8.95 -5.90 -15.55
N PRO A 99 10.00 -5.41 -16.25
CA PRO A 99 10.68 -4.18 -15.84
C PRO A 99 9.72 -2.97 -15.97
N PHE A 100 9.91 -1.98 -15.09
CA PHE A 100 9.18 -0.72 -15.24
C PHE A 100 9.72 0.08 -16.46
N ASP A 101 8.81 0.53 -17.31
CA ASP A 101 9.17 1.40 -18.44
C ASP A 101 9.58 2.79 -17.94
N THR A 102 10.88 3.06 -17.98
CA THR A 102 11.45 4.31 -17.51
C THR A 102 11.15 5.53 -18.41
N THR A 103 10.44 5.36 -19.51
CA THR A 103 9.94 6.47 -20.35
C THR A 103 8.62 7.03 -19.82
N GLN A 104 7.91 6.30 -18.93
CA GLN A 104 6.70 6.77 -18.30
C GLN A 104 6.96 8.04 -17.48
N VAL A 105 6.05 8.99 -17.60
CA VAL A 105 6.06 10.19 -16.76
C VAL A 105 5.45 9.85 -15.39
N THR A 106 6.17 10.19 -14.33
CA THR A 106 5.71 9.98 -12.95
C THR A 106 5.46 11.31 -12.26
N PHE A 107 4.57 11.34 -11.26
CA PHE A 107 4.28 12.59 -10.57
C PHE A 107 5.51 13.20 -9.87
N PRO A 108 6.50 12.45 -9.29
CA PRO A 108 7.73 13.04 -8.79
C PRO A 108 8.48 13.88 -9.82
N GLN A 109 8.54 13.42 -11.09
CA GLN A 109 9.16 14.19 -12.17
C GLN A 109 8.44 15.52 -12.45
N LEU A 110 7.10 15.53 -12.33
CA LEU A 110 6.30 16.74 -12.52
C LEU A 110 6.49 17.73 -11.35
N PHE A 111 6.56 17.23 -10.12
CA PHE A 111 6.90 18.04 -8.95
C PHE A 111 8.29 18.67 -9.07
N GLN A 112 9.31 17.88 -9.44
CA GLN A 112 10.67 18.38 -9.65
C GLN A 112 10.71 19.48 -10.72
N LYS A 113 10.06 19.25 -11.87
CA LYS A 113 9.94 20.26 -12.95
C LYS A 113 9.23 21.53 -12.49
N ALA A 114 8.29 21.41 -11.56
CA ALA A 114 7.57 22.54 -10.98
C ALA A 114 8.38 23.27 -9.88
N GLY A 115 9.63 22.87 -9.62
CA GLY A 115 10.53 23.52 -8.67
C GLY A 115 10.36 23.08 -7.22
N TYR A 116 9.74 21.93 -6.97
CA TYR A 116 9.81 21.23 -5.69
C TYR A 116 11.17 20.57 -5.53
N GLU A 117 11.66 20.52 -4.30
CA GLU A 117 12.76 19.62 -3.97
C GLU A 117 12.20 18.24 -3.65
N THR A 118 12.73 17.20 -4.31
CA THR A 118 12.13 15.85 -4.30
C THR A 118 13.04 14.85 -3.62
N ALA A 119 12.47 14.00 -2.75
CA ALA A 119 13.21 12.93 -2.10
C ALA A 119 12.40 11.63 -2.04
N MET A 120 13.12 10.49 -2.02
CA MET A 120 12.52 9.16 -1.93
C MET A 120 13.42 8.22 -1.14
N PHE A 121 12.88 7.67 -0.05
CA PHE A 121 13.61 6.72 0.81
C PHE A 121 12.80 5.46 1.05
N GLY A 122 13.44 4.29 0.86
CA GLY A 122 12.86 2.99 1.14
C GLY A 122 12.53 2.14 -0.08
N LYS A 123 11.39 1.45 -0.12
CA LYS A 123 11.07 0.45 -1.15
C LYS A 123 10.36 1.05 -2.36
N LEU A 124 10.96 0.95 -3.53
CA LEU A 124 10.34 1.29 -4.83
C LEU A 124 9.88 0.06 -5.62
N HIS A 125 10.71 -0.99 -5.66
CA HIS A 125 10.44 -2.28 -6.31
C HIS A 125 10.34 -2.23 -7.85
N PHE A 126 11.13 -1.40 -8.51
CA PHE A 126 11.14 -1.29 -9.99
C PHE A 126 12.40 -1.87 -10.63
N GLY A 127 13.42 -2.24 -9.86
CA GLY A 127 14.70 -2.71 -10.37
C GLY A 127 15.57 -1.61 -11.00
N ASN A 128 15.15 -0.33 -10.92
CA ASN A 128 15.89 0.82 -11.41
C ASN A 128 15.77 2.00 -10.44
N ASN A 129 16.68 2.99 -10.61
CA ASN A 129 16.63 4.21 -9.82
C ASN A 129 15.43 5.08 -10.21
N PRO A 130 14.77 5.75 -9.25
CA PRO A 130 13.67 6.65 -9.51
C PRO A 130 14.13 7.87 -10.33
N LYS A 131 13.31 8.27 -11.31
CA LYS A 131 13.51 9.51 -12.07
C LYS A 131 12.71 10.65 -11.43
N GLY A 132 13.23 11.87 -11.57
CA GLY A 132 12.58 13.07 -11.00
C GLY A 132 12.69 13.18 -9.50
N VAL A 133 13.75 12.63 -8.92
CA VAL A 133 14.04 12.64 -7.50
C VAL A 133 15.46 13.17 -7.28
N ASP A 134 15.56 14.26 -6.52
CA ASP A 134 16.85 14.92 -6.26
C ASP A 134 17.72 14.12 -5.28
N LYS A 135 17.07 13.45 -4.30
CA LYS A 135 17.74 12.59 -3.33
C LYS A 135 17.01 11.28 -3.15
N SER A 136 17.68 10.14 -3.28
CA SER A 136 17.09 8.84 -3.00
C SER A 136 18.07 7.87 -2.33
N MET A 137 17.51 6.99 -1.49
CA MET A 137 18.14 5.77 -1.02
C MET A 137 17.08 4.66 -1.03
N ILE A 138 17.17 3.76 -2.01
CA ILE A 138 16.15 2.76 -2.32
C ILE A 138 16.66 1.38 -1.93
N VAL A 139 15.86 0.61 -1.20
CA VAL A 139 16.19 -0.79 -0.92
C VAL A 139 16.15 -1.60 -2.22
N PRO A 140 17.17 -2.44 -2.50
CA PRO A 140 17.16 -3.30 -3.68
C PRO A 140 16.04 -4.34 -3.57
N ASP A 141 15.32 -4.57 -4.67
CA ASP A 141 14.25 -5.55 -4.79
C ASP A 141 13.23 -5.48 -3.63
N GLN A 142 13.05 -6.56 -2.87
CA GLN A 142 12.18 -6.61 -1.69
C GLN A 142 12.82 -6.02 -0.43
N GLY A 143 14.13 -5.81 -0.42
CA GLY A 143 14.90 -5.32 0.73
C GLY A 143 14.99 -6.32 1.90
N ASN A 144 15.85 -6.02 2.86
CA ASN A 144 16.02 -6.78 4.09
C ASN A 144 15.59 -5.95 5.30
N TYR A 145 15.04 -6.60 6.33
CA TYR A 145 14.66 -5.93 7.59
C TYR A 145 15.88 -5.59 8.45
N ILE A 146 16.86 -6.48 8.47
CA ILE A 146 18.06 -6.40 9.33
C ILE A 146 19.25 -6.08 8.46
N ASN A 147 19.97 -5.01 8.83
CA ASN A 147 21.15 -4.50 8.14
C ASN A 147 20.94 -4.37 6.62
N PRO A 148 19.92 -3.60 6.18
CA PRO A 148 19.55 -3.49 4.78
C PRO A 148 20.64 -2.84 3.94
N ASP A 149 20.64 -3.19 2.65
CA ASP A 149 21.36 -2.45 1.62
C ASP A 149 20.45 -1.37 1.03
N PHE A 150 21.07 -0.27 0.59
CA PHE A 150 20.39 0.81 -0.13
C PHE A 150 21.16 1.16 -1.40
N ILE A 151 20.44 1.45 -2.47
CA ILE A 151 20.97 1.99 -3.71
C ILE A 151 20.79 3.51 -3.67
N THR A 152 21.90 4.25 -3.80
CA THR A 152 21.90 5.72 -3.84
C THR A 152 21.52 6.26 -5.22
N ASN A 153 21.31 7.58 -5.36
CA ASN A 153 21.10 8.22 -6.67
C ASN A 153 22.19 7.89 -7.69
N ASN A 154 23.43 7.69 -7.25
CA ASN A 154 24.56 7.38 -8.14
C ASN A 154 24.63 5.91 -8.56
N GLY A 155 23.74 5.06 -8.02
CA GLY A 155 23.75 3.62 -8.24
C GLY A 155 24.66 2.84 -7.30
N ASP A 156 25.34 3.50 -6.36
CA ASP A 156 26.19 2.83 -5.37
C ASP A 156 25.33 2.09 -4.34
N THR A 157 25.76 0.90 -3.95
CA THR A 157 25.12 0.13 -2.88
C THR A 157 25.82 0.39 -1.54
N VAL A 158 25.03 0.79 -0.54
CA VAL A 158 25.49 1.06 0.83
C VAL A 158 24.76 0.15 1.80
N ASN A 159 25.49 -0.62 2.61
CA ASN A 159 24.93 -1.38 3.72
C ASN A 159 24.87 -0.51 4.97
N ILE A 160 23.71 -0.50 5.66
CA ILE A 160 23.53 0.24 6.91
C ILE A 160 23.11 -0.74 8.00
N VAL A 161 23.88 -0.76 9.10
CA VAL A 161 23.60 -1.62 10.25
C VAL A 161 22.41 -1.08 11.03
N GLY A 162 21.40 -1.91 11.27
CA GLY A 162 20.20 -1.56 12.03
C GLY A 162 18.94 -2.21 11.49
N TYR A 163 17.79 -1.68 11.89
CA TYR A 163 16.47 -2.13 11.46
C TYR A 163 15.93 -1.23 10.33
N ALA A 164 15.47 -1.84 9.25
CA ALA A 164 15.12 -1.12 8.01
C ALA A 164 14.13 0.03 8.21
N THR A 165 13.08 -0.18 9.00
CA THR A 165 12.05 0.84 9.25
C THR A 165 12.64 2.05 9.97
N ASP A 166 13.50 1.82 10.98
CA ASP A 166 14.19 2.89 11.72
C ASP A 166 15.16 3.66 10.80
N ILE A 167 15.95 2.92 9.99
CA ILE A 167 16.91 3.52 9.06
C ILE A 167 16.22 4.39 8.00
N ILE A 168 15.13 3.92 7.40
CA ILE A 168 14.36 4.69 6.41
C ILE A 168 13.83 5.98 7.04
N THR A 169 13.41 5.91 8.31
CA THR A 169 12.96 7.06 9.08
C THR A 169 14.10 8.02 9.39
N ASP A 170 15.26 7.52 9.80
CA ASP A 170 16.44 8.34 10.07
C ASP A 170 16.92 9.08 8.81
N LEU A 171 16.91 8.43 7.66
CA LEU A 171 17.21 9.05 6.36
C LEU A 171 16.20 10.15 6.03
N THR A 172 14.91 9.89 6.24
CA THR A 172 13.83 10.88 6.04
C THR A 172 13.99 12.09 6.94
N LEU A 173 14.21 11.88 8.24
CA LEU A 173 14.42 12.95 9.21
C LEU A 173 15.71 13.73 8.94
N ASN A 174 16.81 13.05 8.63
CA ASN A 174 18.07 13.71 8.31
C ASN A 174 17.92 14.63 7.08
N TRP A 175 17.22 14.16 6.04
CA TRP A 175 16.96 14.99 4.87
C TRP A 175 16.08 16.21 5.21
N LEU A 176 14.97 16.01 5.91
CA LEU A 176 14.06 17.07 6.31
C LEU A 176 14.74 18.14 7.18
N GLN A 177 15.65 17.72 8.08
CA GLN A 177 16.31 18.57 9.06
C GLN A 177 17.54 19.30 8.53
N LYS A 178 18.34 18.64 7.66
CA LYS A 178 19.70 19.08 7.37
C LYS A 178 20.04 19.22 5.89
N GLU A 179 19.38 18.46 5.00
CA GLU A 179 19.83 18.39 3.61
C GLU A 179 18.97 19.23 2.66
N ARG A 180 17.63 19.31 2.89
CA ARG A 180 16.74 20.04 2.01
C ARG A 180 16.96 21.55 2.02
N ASP A 181 16.64 22.22 0.93
CA ASP A 181 16.57 23.68 0.83
C ASP A 181 15.26 24.20 1.50
N PRO A 182 15.35 24.90 2.65
CA PRO A 182 14.15 25.36 3.36
C PRO A 182 13.38 26.46 2.61
N SER A 183 13.94 27.04 1.55
CA SER A 183 13.28 28.05 0.73
C SER A 183 12.34 27.45 -0.32
N LYS A 184 12.45 26.15 -0.60
CA LYS A 184 11.63 25.42 -1.57
C LYS A 184 10.53 24.58 -0.90
N PRO A 185 9.37 24.41 -1.54
CA PRO A 185 8.45 23.35 -1.15
C PRO A 185 9.08 21.99 -1.46
N PHE A 186 8.73 20.97 -0.69
CA PHE A 186 9.23 19.62 -0.91
C PHE A 186 8.14 18.63 -1.28
N MET A 187 8.52 17.59 -2.03
CA MET A 187 7.75 16.37 -2.23
C MET A 187 8.61 15.18 -1.79
N MET A 188 8.21 14.53 -0.71
CA MET A 188 8.89 13.41 -0.07
C MET A 188 8.07 12.13 -0.21
N MET A 189 8.66 11.06 -0.72
CA MET A 189 8.14 9.71 -0.66
C MET A 189 8.87 8.92 0.44
N TYR A 190 8.15 8.59 1.50
CA TYR A 190 8.62 7.85 2.66
C TYR A 190 8.00 6.44 2.62
N LEU A 191 8.79 5.48 2.13
CA LEU A 191 8.32 4.19 1.62
C LEU A 191 8.84 3.03 2.47
N HIS A 192 8.04 2.53 3.40
CA HIS A 192 8.43 1.39 4.23
C HIS A 192 8.43 0.08 3.44
N LYS A 193 9.40 -0.80 3.74
CA LYS A 193 9.35 -2.21 3.39
C LYS A 193 8.32 -2.97 4.25
N ALA A 194 8.21 -2.59 5.52
CA ALA A 194 7.29 -3.21 6.47
C ALA A 194 5.83 -2.88 6.13
N PRO A 195 4.90 -3.83 6.36
CA PRO A 195 5.08 -5.17 6.90
C PRO A 195 5.22 -6.31 5.87
N HIS A 196 5.85 -6.12 4.72
CA HIS A 196 6.01 -7.18 3.71
C HIS A 196 6.76 -8.43 4.23
N ARG A 197 6.37 -9.59 3.75
CA ARG A 197 7.02 -10.90 3.96
C ARG A 197 8.51 -10.92 3.54
N PRO A 198 9.42 -11.67 4.23
CA PRO A 198 9.23 -12.36 5.50
C PRO A 198 9.22 -11.36 6.66
N TRP A 199 8.28 -11.51 7.54
CA TRP A 199 8.06 -10.58 8.64
C TRP A 199 9.14 -10.71 9.71
N TRP A 200 9.99 -9.69 9.87
CA TRP A 200 10.97 -9.59 10.94
C TRP A 200 10.69 -8.30 11.73
N PRO A 201 9.95 -8.37 12.83
CA PRO A 201 9.73 -7.20 13.69
C PRO A 201 11.03 -6.66 14.25
N ARG A 202 11.05 -5.37 14.63
CA ARG A 202 12.14 -4.84 15.47
C ARG A 202 12.25 -5.70 16.74
N ALA A 203 13.46 -5.92 17.25
CA ALA A 203 13.72 -6.92 18.29
C ALA A 203 12.87 -6.76 19.55
N ASP A 204 12.61 -5.52 19.99
CA ASP A 204 11.71 -5.20 21.12
C ASP A 204 10.26 -5.62 20.83
N LYS A 205 9.77 -5.30 19.61
CA LYS A 205 8.43 -5.67 19.14
C LYS A 205 8.31 -7.18 18.90
N PHE A 206 9.36 -7.84 18.41
CA PHE A 206 9.37 -9.28 18.24
C PHE A 206 9.17 -9.99 19.60
N LYS A 207 9.90 -9.56 20.64
CA LYS A 207 9.74 -10.06 22.00
C LYS A 207 8.35 -9.77 22.56
N GLU A 208 7.85 -8.55 22.39
CA GLU A 208 6.52 -8.13 22.89
C GLU A 208 5.40 -8.93 22.23
N PHE A 209 5.38 -8.94 20.87
CA PHE A 209 4.27 -9.50 20.11
C PHE A 209 4.27 -11.03 20.12
N SER A 210 5.42 -11.69 20.30
CA SER A 210 5.48 -13.15 20.45
C SER A 210 4.70 -13.69 21.66
N GLN A 211 4.34 -12.82 22.61
CA GLN A 211 3.56 -13.18 23.81
C GLN A 211 2.06 -12.86 23.67
N LYS A 212 1.65 -12.21 22.57
CA LYS A 212 0.26 -11.80 22.34
C LYS A 212 -0.54 -12.90 21.63
N GLN A 213 -1.86 -12.87 21.84
CA GLN A 213 -2.82 -13.69 21.13
C GLN A 213 -3.79 -12.77 20.39
N PHE A 214 -4.15 -13.12 19.17
CA PHE A 214 -5.00 -12.31 18.30
C PHE A 214 -6.31 -13.04 17.98
N PRO A 215 -7.43 -12.32 17.86
CA PRO A 215 -8.71 -12.93 17.49
C PRO A 215 -8.61 -13.53 16.09
N GLU A 216 -9.23 -14.69 15.92
CA GLU A 216 -9.34 -15.37 14.63
C GLU A 216 -10.45 -14.71 13.79
N PRO A 217 -10.23 -14.49 12.47
CA PRO A 217 -11.33 -14.09 11.60
C PRO A 217 -12.35 -15.23 11.47
N GLU A 218 -13.63 -14.89 11.32
CA GLU A 218 -14.72 -15.85 11.20
C GLU A 218 -14.53 -16.82 10.02
N THR A 219 -13.84 -16.37 8.99
CA THR A 219 -13.57 -17.09 7.75
C THR A 219 -12.25 -17.86 7.74
N LEU A 220 -11.55 -18.00 8.90
CA LEU A 220 -10.25 -18.69 8.99
C LEU A 220 -10.30 -20.12 8.45
N PHE A 221 -11.42 -20.82 8.61
CA PHE A 221 -11.62 -22.21 8.18
C PHE A 221 -12.55 -22.32 6.97
N ASP A 222 -12.46 -21.36 6.05
CA ASP A 222 -13.25 -21.39 4.80
C ASP A 222 -12.89 -22.61 3.95
N ASP A 223 -13.91 -23.29 3.42
CA ASP A 223 -13.80 -24.47 2.54
C ASP A 223 -13.92 -24.15 1.06
N TYR A 224 -14.13 -22.86 0.74
CA TYR A 224 -14.32 -22.34 -0.62
C TYR A 224 -15.52 -22.91 -1.39
N SER A 225 -16.48 -23.56 -0.71
CA SER A 225 -17.62 -24.23 -1.35
C SER A 225 -18.53 -23.24 -2.11
N GLY A 226 -18.59 -21.98 -1.66
CA GLY A 226 -19.40 -20.92 -2.27
C GLY A 226 -18.74 -20.22 -3.46
N ARG A 227 -17.53 -20.65 -3.90
CA ARG A 227 -16.74 -19.97 -4.94
C ARG A 227 -16.24 -20.91 -6.02
N GLY A 228 -15.71 -20.30 -7.12
CA GLY A 228 -15.21 -21.01 -8.29
C GLY A 228 -13.83 -21.66 -8.12
N THR A 229 -13.24 -22.05 -9.23
CA THR A 229 -11.95 -22.74 -9.31
C THR A 229 -10.80 -21.88 -8.78
N ALA A 230 -10.85 -20.57 -9.03
CA ALA A 230 -9.76 -19.65 -8.63
C ALA A 230 -9.49 -19.69 -7.12
N ALA A 231 -10.54 -19.59 -6.29
CA ALA A 231 -10.40 -19.65 -4.83
C ALA A 231 -9.90 -21.02 -4.34
N LYS A 232 -10.36 -22.10 -4.96
CA LYS A 232 -10.01 -23.49 -4.59
C LYS A 232 -8.57 -23.88 -4.93
N THR A 233 -7.98 -23.21 -5.94
CA THR A 233 -6.66 -23.57 -6.46
C THR A 233 -5.56 -22.59 -6.09
N ALA A 234 -5.90 -21.46 -5.43
CA ALA A 234 -4.92 -20.51 -4.96
C ALA A 234 -4.02 -21.11 -3.85
N GLU A 235 -2.70 -20.88 -3.98
CA GLU A 235 -1.70 -21.38 -3.04
C GLU A 235 -1.40 -20.34 -1.94
N MET A 236 -2.46 -19.91 -1.24
CA MET A 236 -2.41 -18.88 -0.20
C MET A 236 -2.89 -19.38 1.16
N ASN A 237 -3.24 -20.67 1.30
CA ASN A 237 -3.77 -21.20 2.54
C ASN A 237 -2.68 -21.26 3.63
N LEU A 238 -2.96 -20.71 4.81
CA LEU A 238 -2.05 -20.64 5.95
C LEU A 238 -1.48 -22.02 6.34
N LEU A 239 -2.32 -23.05 6.41
CA LEU A 239 -1.87 -24.38 6.81
C LEU A 239 -0.95 -25.01 5.77
N LYS A 240 -1.32 -24.90 4.47
CA LYS A 240 -0.68 -25.64 3.38
C LYS A 240 0.50 -24.92 2.76
N HIS A 241 0.45 -23.58 2.67
CA HIS A 241 1.36 -22.79 1.83
C HIS A 241 2.22 -21.79 2.61
N MET A 242 1.96 -21.60 3.91
CA MET A 242 2.85 -20.82 4.76
C MET A 242 4.00 -21.70 5.26
N HIS A 243 5.25 -21.26 5.02
CA HIS A 243 6.44 -22.03 5.27
C HIS A 243 6.95 -21.89 6.71
N TYR A 244 7.50 -22.97 7.29
CA TYR A 244 7.99 -22.95 8.66
C TYR A 244 9.22 -22.08 8.82
N VAL A 245 10.22 -22.27 7.96
CA VAL A 245 11.49 -21.52 8.01
C VAL A 245 11.26 -20.06 7.68
N HIS A 246 10.61 -19.82 6.55
CA HIS A 246 10.43 -18.49 5.99
C HIS A 246 9.47 -17.61 6.81
N ASP A 247 8.33 -18.19 7.20
CA ASP A 247 7.23 -17.43 7.80
C ASP A 247 7.15 -17.55 9.32
N SER A 248 7.44 -18.76 9.86
CA SER A 248 7.20 -19.05 11.28
C SER A 248 8.46 -19.02 12.13
N LYS A 249 9.64 -18.71 11.55
CA LYS A 249 10.94 -18.65 12.25
C LYS A 249 11.38 -19.99 12.85
N ILE A 250 10.97 -21.10 12.24
CA ILE A 250 11.49 -22.42 12.62
C ILE A 250 12.87 -22.58 11.97
N ARG A 251 13.87 -22.89 12.79
CA ARG A 251 15.24 -23.09 12.31
C ARG A 251 15.32 -24.30 11.38
N PRO A 252 16.13 -24.25 10.31
CA PRO A 252 16.37 -25.41 9.47
C PRO A 252 16.82 -26.64 10.26
N GLU A 253 17.70 -26.44 11.26
CA GLU A 253 18.22 -27.47 12.15
C GLU A 253 17.09 -28.14 12.98
N THR A 254 16.10 -27.38 13.40
CA THR A 254 14.91 -27.91 14.10
C THR A 254 14.11 -28.85 13.22
N LEU A 255 13.91 -28.50 11.94
CA LEU A 255 13.21 -29.37 10.98
C LEU A 255 14.02 -30.64 10.67
N ASP A 256 15.34 -30.53 10.54
CA ASP A 256 16.23 -31.68 10.33
C ASP A 256 16.16 -32.67 11.51
N GLU A 257 16.20 -32.17 12.75
CA GLU A 257 16.02 -32.97 13.97
C GLU A 257 14.67 -33.69 14.04
N MET A 258 13.61 -33.08 13.51
CA MET A 258 12.26 -33.64 13.45
C MET A 258 12.00 -34.56 12.25
N GLY A 259 13.00 -34.79 11.40
CA GLY A 259 12.88 -35.64 10.21
C GLY A 259 12.18 -34.96 9.03
N SER A 260 12.31 -33.66 8.91
CA SER A 260 11.76 -32.79 7.86
C SER A 260 10.24 -32.90 7.70
N VAL A 261 9.53 -31.94 8.23
CA VAL A 261 8.07 -31.79 8.13
C VAL A 261 7.64 -30.88 6.97
N GLU A 262 8.60 -30.32 6.26
CA GLU A 262 8.39 -29.40 5.14
C GLU A 262 9.12 -29.89 3.89
N PRO A 263 8.43 -30.12 2.75
CA PRO A 263 9.09 -30.36 1.48
C PRO A 263 9.88 -29.10 1.06
N ASN A 264 11.04 -29.30 0.41
CA ASN A 264 11.84 -28.22 -0.18
C ASN A 264 12.37 -27.16 0.83
N VAL A 265 12.80 -27.58 2.03
CA VAL A 265 13.41 -26.68 3.04
C VAL A 265 14.48 -25.76 2.45
N GLU A 266 15.30 -26.26 1.52
CA GLU A 266 16.37 -25.48 0.86
C GLU A 266 15.80 -24.32 0.03
N GLU A 267 14.68 -24.52 -0.65
CA GLU A 267 14.04 -23.49 -1.46
C GLU A 267 13.54 -22.32 -0.61
N PHE A 268 13.14 -22.58 0.65
CA PHE A 268 12.55 -21.55 1.54
C PHE A 268 13.52 -21.00 2.57
N LYS A 269 14.77 -21.43 2.58
CA LYS A 269 15.83 -20.85 3.42
C LYS A 269 16.11 -19.38 3.12
N TRP A 270 15.72 -18.87 1.96
CA TRP A 270 15.93 -17.48 1.61
C TRP A 270 15.27 -16.49 2.59
N GLY A 271 14.18 -16.85 3.24
CA GLY A 271 13.56 -16.03 4.29
C GLY A 271 14.33 -16.03 5.62
N TRP A 272 15.16 -17.06 5.86
CA TRP A 272 16.03 -17.18 7.03
C TRP A 272 17.43 -16.60 6.80
N THR A 273 17.97 -16.77 5.60
CA THR A 273 19.32 -16.32 5.25
C THR A 273 19.56 -14.83 5.52
N PRO A 274 18.63 -13.90 5.24
CA PRO A 274 18.81 -12.48 5.57
C PRO A 274 19.06 -12.23 7.05
N TYR A 275 18.43 -12.98 7.95
CA TYR A 275 18.72 -12.91 9.37
C TYR A 275 20.04 -13.58 9.72
N SER A 276 20.20 -14.87 9.39
CA SER A 276 21.34 -15.68 9.81
C SER A 276 22.68 -15.16 9.31
N ALA A 277 22.72 -14.61 8.09
CA ALA A 277 23.92 -14.07 7.45
C ALA A 277 24.19 -12.58 7.78
N ARG A 278 23.14 -11.78 8.07
CA ARG A 278 23.28 -10.33 8.24
C ARG A 278 23.28 -9.88 9.68
N ALA A 279 22.51 -10.53 10.57
CA ALA A 279 22.46 -10.15 11.97
C ALA A 279 23.84 -10.35 12.64
N ASN A 280 24.33 -9.29 13.28
CA ASN A 280 25.54 -9.35 14.09
C ASN A 280 25.28 -10.04 15.44
N ALA A 281 26.33 -10.24 16.25
CA ALA A 281 26.24 -10.95 17.53
C ALA A 281 25.28 -10.25 18.53
N GLU A 282 25.26 -8.91 18.56
CA GLU A 282 24.39 -8.14 19.44
C GLU A 282 22.91 -8.29 19.02
N GLN A 283 22.64 -8.22 17.72
CA GLN A 283 21.29 -8.44 17.18
C GLN A 283 20.83 -9.89 17.45
N LYS A 284 21.69 -10.89 17.21
CA LYS A 284 21.36 -12.29 17.52
C LYS A 284 21.03 -12.49 19.00
N ALA A 285 21.77 -11.88 19.90
CA ALA A 285 21.47 -11.94 21.33
C ALA A 285 20.08 -11.40 21.71
N LEU A 286 19.49 -10.51 20.90
CA LEU A 286 18.12 -10.00 21.11
C LEU A 286 17.04 -10.91 20.49
N TYR A 287 17.31 -11.48 19.29
CA TYR A 287 16.33 -12.28 18.57
C TYR A 287 16.32 -13.76 18.97
N ASP A 288 17.51 -14.36 19.17
CA ASP A 288 17.65 -15.80 19.42
C ASP A 288 16.83 -16.32 20.59
N PRO A 289 16.72 -15.67 21.76
CA PRO A 289 15.92 -16.19 22.86
C PRO A 289 14.42 -16.36 22.50
N VAL A 290 13.87 -15.48 21.66
CA VAL A 290 12.48 -15.58 21.18
C VAL A 290 12.36 -16.70 20.15
N ILE A 291 13.30 -16.77 19.21
CA ILE A 291 13.36 -17.83 18.19
C ILE A 291 13.48 -19.21 18.88
N ASP A 292 14.35 -19.35 19.86
CA ASP A 292 14.56 -20.61 20.60
C ASP A 292 13.24 -21.04 21.29
N SER A 293 12.54 -20.13 21.97
CA SER A 293 11.25 -20.41 22.58
C SER A 293 10.19 -20.89 21.57
N ILE A 294 10.15 -20.27 20.37
CA ILE A 294 9.25 -20.69 19.28
C ILE A 294 9.60 -22.11 18.82
N ASN A 295 10.88 -22.40 18.64
CA ASN A 295 11.37 -23.70 18.17
C ASN A 295 11.17 -24.81 19.20
N ASP A 296 11.40 -24.53 20.49
CA ASP A 296 11.13 -25.47 21.58
C ASP A 296 9.65 -25.82 21.68
N PHE A 297 8.78 -24.82 21.58
CA PHE A 297 7.33 -25.05 21.53
C PHE A 297 6.95 -25.92 20.32
N PHE A 298 7.49 -25.59 19.14
CA PHE A 298 7.21 -26.32 17.90
C PHE A 298 7.64 -27.79 18.01
N LYS A 299 8.86 -28.06 18.45
CA LYS A 299 9.35 -29.43 18.65
C LYS A 299 8.48 -30.25 19.61
N ALA A 300 8.07 -29.63 20.71
CA ALA A 300 7.30 -30.31 21.75
C ALA A 300 5.84 -30.61 21.35
N ASN A 301 5.20 -29.73 20.58
CA ASN A 301 3.75 -29.77 20.39
C ASN A 301 3.32 -30.14 18.96
N TRP A 302 4.04 -29.69 17.93
CA TRP A 302 3.65 -29.86 16.53
C TRP A 302 3.31 -31.29 16.11
N PRO A 303 4.04 -32.35 16.54
CA PRO A 303 3.76 -33.73 16.13
C PRO A 303 2.40 -34.26 16.60
N SER A 304 1.86 -33.73 17.69
CA SER A 304 0.59 -34.14 18.28
C SER A 304 -0.60 -33.25 17.91
N MET A 305 -0.36 -32.13 17.27
CA MET A 305 -1.42 -31.18 16.86
C MET A 305 -2.27 -31.73 15.72
N SER A 306 -3.58 -31.54 15.81
CA SER A 306 -4.51 -31.67 14.69
C SER A 306 -4.29 -30.58 13.65
N ASP A 307 -4.80 -30.74 12.42
CA ASP A 307 -4.70 -29.72 11.37
C ASP A 307 -5.35 -28.38 11.77
N THR A 308 -6.44 -28.43 12.55
CA THR A 308 -7.07 -27.24 13.12
C THR A 308 -6.14 -26.50 14.09
N GLU A 309 -5.46 -27.22 14.98
CA GLU A 309 -4.49 -26.62 15.91
C GLU A 309 -3.26 -26.07 15.19
N LYS A 310 -2.78 -26.78 14.17
CA LYS A 310 -1.69 -26.31 13.29
C LYS A 310 -2.05 -25.05 12.54
N MET A 311 -3.27 -24.95 12.00
CA MET A 311 -3.79 -23.76 11.33
C MET A 311 -3.81 -22.56 12.29
N ARG A 312 -4.34 -22.75 13.51
CA ARG A 312 -4.38 -21.72 14.55
C ARG A 312 -3.00 -21.28 14.99
N TRP A 313 -2.07 -22.23 15.16
CA TRP A 313 -0.70 -21.90 15.53
C TRP A 313 -0.01 -21.08 14.44
N LYS A 314 -0.13 -21.47 13.15
CA LYS A 314 0.42 -20.70 12.03
C LYS A 314 -0.20 -19.29 11.97
N TYR A 315 -1.51 -19.19 12.15
CA TYR A 315 -2.21 -17.91 12.22
C TYR A 315 -1.64 -17.01 13.32
N GLN A 316 -1.51 -17.53 14.54
CA GLN A 316 -0.96 -16.74 15.65
C GLN A 316 0.47 -16.30 15.40
N ARG A 317 1.34 -17.20 14.90
CA ARG A 317 2.72 -16.84 14.53
C ARG A 317 2.77 -15.75 13.46
N TYR A 318 1.95 -15.88 12.44
CA TYR A 318 1.81 -14.89 11.38
C TYR A 318 1.40 -13.53 11.94
N MET A 319 0.34 -13.48 12.73
CA MET A 319 -0.17 -12.24 13.30
C MET A 319 0.83 -11.59 14.26
N GLN A 320 1.53 -12.37 15.07
CA GLN A 320 2.57 -11.87 15.96
C GLN A 320 3.68 -11.15 15.21
N ASP A 321 4.16 -11.74 14.13
CA ASP A 321 5.26 -11.16 13.35
C ASP A 321 4.77 -9.98 12.48
N TYR A 322 3.64 -10.13 11.81
CA TYR A 322 3.07 -9.08 10.96
C TYR A 322 2.72 -7.80 11.75
N LEU A 323 1.99 -7.94 12.85
CA LEU A 323 1.59 -6.80 13.69
C LEU A 323 2.78 -6.19 14.45
N GLY A 324 3.77 -7.00 14.80
CA GLY A 324 5.04 -6.51 15.36
C GLY A 324 5.79 -5.60 14.37
N CYS A 325 5.76 -5.92 13.07
CA CYS A 325 6.30 -5.04 12.03
C CYS A 325 5.52 -3.73 11.94
N ILE A 326 4.18 -3.78 11.98
CA ILE A 326 3.31 -2.60 11.94
C ILE A 326 3.54 -1.68 13.14
N SER A 327 3.65 -2.24 14.35
CA SER A 327 3.96 -1.44 15.54
C SER A 327 5.25 -0.64 15.38
N SER A 328 6.25 -1.23 14.69
CA SER A 328 7.49 -0.51 14.37
C SER A 328 7.28 0.61 13.33
N VAL A 329 6.37 0.41 12.37
CA VAL A 329 5.99 1.46 11.40
C VAL A 329 5.29 2.61 12.10
N ASP A 330 4.32 2.31 12.98
CA ASP A 330 3.58 3.32 13.72
C ASP A 330 4.50 4.21 14.58
N ASP A 331 5.42 3.60 15.36
CA ASP A 331 6.44 4.32 16.14
C ASP A 331 7.22 5.31 15.23
N ASN A 332 7.61 4.86 14.05
CA ASN A 332 8.43 5.63 13.12
C ASN A 332 7.66 6.72 12.36
N VAL A 333 6.41 6.48 12.02
CA VAL A 333 5.50 7.53 11.51
C VAL A 333 5.34 8.62 12.55
N GLY A 334 5.18 8.27 13.83
CA GLY A 334 5.13 9.21 14.95
C GLY A 334 6.32 10.16 14.98
N ARG A 335 7.54 9.64 14.87
CA ARG A 335 8.78 10.43 14.85
C ARG A 335 8.79 11.50 13.74
N VAL A 336 8.28 11.17 12.56
CA VAL A 336 8.23 12.12 11.44
C VAL A 336 7.12 13.15 11.64
N LEU A 337 5.95 12.76 12.13
CA LEU A 337 4.85 13.68 12.45
C LEU A 337 5.24 14.66 13.55
N ASP A 338 5.91 14.18 14.62
CA ASP A 338 6.41 15.04 15.70
C ASP A 338 7.37 16.09 15.18
N TYR A 339 8.29 15.70 14.30
CA TYR A 339 9.19 16.66 13.66
C TYR A 339 8.45 17.71 12.82
N LEU A 340 7.43 17.32 12.04
CA LEU A 340 6.63 18.28 11.27
C LEU A 340 5.94 19.30 12.18
N ASP A 341 5.39 18.83 13.31
CA ASP A 341 4.69 19.69 14.28
C ASP A 341 5.67 20.62 15.00
N GLU A 342 6.79 20.10 15.53
CA GLU A 342 7.83 20.86 16.22
C GLU A 342 8.51 21.92 15.33
N SER A 343 8.71 21.62 14.06
CA SER A 343 9.33 22.53 13.09
C SER A 343 8.36 23.55 12.48
N GLY A 344 7.05 23.42 12.74
CA GLY A 344 6.00 24.23 12.14
C GLY A 344 5.74 23.93 10.66
N LEU A 345 6.33 22.86 10.11
CA LEU A 345 6.10 22.43 8.73
C LEU A 345 4.70 21.85 8.54
N ALA A 346 4.11 21.29 9.59
CA ALA A 346 2.80 20.66 9.56
C ALA A 346 1.72 21.56 8.96
N GLU A 347 1.72 22.86 9.28
CA GLU A 347 0.72 23.84 8.85
C GLU A 347 0.59 23.97 7.32
N ASN A 348 1.65 23.64 6.56
CA ASN A 348 1.67 23.73 5.11
C ASN A 348 2.13 22.41 4.46
N THR A 349 1.85 21.27 5.08
CA THR A 349 2.22 19.96 4.58
C THR A 349 0.99 19.08 4.42
N ILE A 350 0.80 18.52 3.22
CA ILE A 350 -0.13 17.42 2.98
C ILE A 350 0.58 16.15 3.40
N VAL A 351 0.02 15.44 4.36
CA VAL A 351 0.48 14.11 4.79
C VAL A 351 -0.51 13.08 4.28
N VAL A 352 -0.03 12.15 3.47
CA VAL A 352 -0.81 11.00 3.00
C VAL A 352 -0.22 9.74 3.63
N TYR A 353 -1.06 8.89 4.20
CA TYR A 353 -0.72 7.52 4.59
C TYR A 353 -1.53 6.53 3.78
N THR A 354 -0.85 5.57 3.15
CA THR A 354 -1.48 4.49 2.38
C THR A 354 -0.64 3.21 2.41
N SER A 355 -1.17 2.15 1.84
CA SER A 355 -0.44 0.94 1.44
C SER A 355 -0.48 0.79 -0.07
N ASP A 356 0.46 0.04 -0.64
CA ASP A 356 0.42 -0.28 -2.07
C ASP A 356 -0.76 -1.20 -2.43
N GLN A 357 -1.26 -2.03 -1.50
CA GLN A 357 -2.53 -2.79 -1.59
C GLN A 357 -2.99 -3.27 -0.21
N GLY A 358 -4.14 -3.94 -0.16
CA GLY A 358 -4.59 -4.67 1.00
C GLY A 358 -3.85 -6.00 1.19
N PHE A 359 -4.20 -6.73 2.26
CA PHE A 359 -3.54 -7.98 2.63
C PHE A 359 -4.48 -8.87 3.44
N TYR A 360 -4.46 -10.19 3.23
CA TYR A 360 -5.24 -11.13 4.02
C TYR A 360 -4.57 -11.39 5.37
N LEU A 361 -5.34 -11.23 6.45
CA LEU A 361 -4.90 -11.48 7.82
C LEU A 361 -5.58 -12.74 8.39
N GLY A 362 -5.63 -13.79 7.58
CA GLY A 362 -6.29 -15.06 7.92
C GLY A 362 -7.71 -15.18 7.41
N GLU A 363 -8.30 -14.10 6.89
CA GLU A 363 -9.60 -14.20 6.22
C GLU A 363 -9.51 -15.21 5.08
N HIS A 364 -10.56 -16.00 4.89
CA HIS A 364 -10.61 -17.14 3.96
C HIS A 364 -9.52 -18.21 4.21
N GLY A 365 -8.90 -18.23 5.39
CA GLY A 365 -7.76 -19.09 5.67
C GLY A 365 -6.49 -18.71 4.89
N TRP A 366 -6.42 -17.49 4.33
CA TRP A 366 -5.35 -17.04 3.44
C TRP A 366 -4.38 -16.06 4.12
N PHE A 367 -3.23 -15.95 3.51
CA PHE A 367 -2.25 -14.87 3.65
C PHE A 367 -1.88 -14.34 2.27
N ASP A 368 -1.08 -13.26 2.17
CA ASP A 368 -0.74 -12.57 0.92
C ASP A 368 -1.88 -11.68 0.38
N LYS A 369 -1.96 -11.44 -0.91
CA LYS A 369 -2.86 -10.51 -1.64
C LYS A 369 -3.29 -11.09 -2.97
N ARG A 370 -3.48 -10.30 -4.04
CA ARG A 370 -3.65 -10.62 -5.46
C ARG A 370 -5.08 -10.68 -5.94
N PHE A 371 -6.00 -11.28 -5.20
CA PHE A 371 -7.42 -11.28 -5.58
C PHE A 371 -8.05 -9.88 -5.48
N ILE A 372 -9.12 -9.67 -6.24
CA ILE A 372 -9.99 -8.50 -6.12
C ILE A 372 -10.90 -8.54 -4.87
N TYR A 373 -10.87 -9.58 -4.03
CA TYR A 373 -11.64 -9.64 -2.78
C TYR A 373 -11.20 -8.53 -1.81
N ASN A 374 -12.11 -8.11 -0.95
CA ASN A 374 -12.00 -6.88 -0.17
C ASN A 374 -10.68 -6.73 0.60
N GLU A 375 -10.18 -7.80 1.21
CA GLU A 375 -8.98 -7.77 2.07
C GLU A 375 -7.72 -7.43 1.27
N SER A 376 -7.65 -7.86 0.03
CA SER A 376 -6.56 -7.60 -0.91
C SER A 376 -6.78 -6.33 -1.74
N PHE A 377 -8.03 -6.06 -2.12
CA PHE A 377 -8.42 -4.96 -3.00
C PHE A 377 -8.46 -3.60 -2.29
N LYS A 378 -8.94 -3.55 -1.04
CA LYS A 378 -8.99 -2.31 -0.25
C LYS A 378 -7.61 -1.96 0.28
N THR A 379 -7.27 -0.67 0.23
CA THR A 379 -6.04 -0.13 0.80
C THR A 379 -6.38 0.97 1.81
N PRO A 380 -5.61 1.16 2.89
CA PRO A 380 -5.81 2.32 3.74
C PRO A 380 -5.53 3.61 2.97
N LEU A 381 -6.30 4.65 3.24
CA LEU A 381 -6.04 6.00 2.77
C LEU A 381 -6.46 7.00 3.84
N LEU A 382 -5.45 7.67 4.42
CA LEU A 382 -5.61 8.73 5.40
C LEU A 382 -4.87 9.96 4.90
N ILE A 383 -5.51 11.14 4.95
CA ILE A 383 -4.90 12.39 4.47
C ILE A 383 -5.11 13.48 5.50
N ARG A 384 -4.01 14.13 5.94
CA ARG A 384 -4.02 15.33 6.75
C ARG A 384 -3.57 16.52 5.89
N TRP A 385 -4.38 17.56 5.85
CA TRP A 385 -4.01 18.82 5.21
C TRP A 385 -4.65 19.98 5.98
N PRO A 386 -3.92 20.60 6.92
CA PRO A 386 -4.43 21.68 7.73
C PRO A 386 -5.00 22.82 6.87
N ASN A 387 -6.06 23.44 7.36
CA ASN A 387 -6.77 24.56 6.72
C ASN A 387 -7.50 24.23 5.39
N VAL A 388 -7.44 22.98 4.89
CA VAL A 388 -8.17 22.51 3.71
C VAL A 388 -9.11 21.38 4.08
N ILE A 389 -8.61 20.35 4.77
CA ILE A 389 -9.42 19.22 5.23
C ILE A 389 -9.92 19.51 6.64
N LYS A 390 -11.21 19.33 6.86
CA LYS A 390 -11.80 19.40 8.19
C LYS A 390 -11.39 18.15 8.99
N PRO A 391 -10.84 18.29 10.21
CA PRO A 391 -10.38 17.16 11.02
C PRO A 391 -11.46 16.15 11.36
N GLY A 392 -11.09 14.87 11.43
CA GLY A 392 -11.93 13.78 11.91
C GLY A 392 -13.06 13.37 10.96
N ILE A 393 -12.90 13.60 9.65
CA ILE A 393 -13.86 13.19 8.64
C ILE A 393 -13.63 11.74 8.23
N THR A 394 -14.74 10.99 8.14
CA THR A 394 -14.76 9.69 7.44
C THR A 394 -15.53 9.86 6.13
N ASN A 395 -14.98 9.33 5.05
CA ASN A 395 -15.57 9.37 3.71
C ASN A 395 -15.67 7.97 3.14
N ASP A 396 -16.84 7.59 2.61
CA ASP A 396 -17.12 6.24 2.06
C ASP A 396 -17.18 6.21 0.52
N GLU A 397 -16.82 7.33 -0.13
CA GLU A 397 -16.75 7.37 -1.58
C GLU A 397 -15.65 6.47 -2.14
N MET A 398 -15.89 5.94 -3.33
CA MET A 398 -14.94 5.04 -3.99
C MET A 398 -13.77 5.83 -4.57
N VAL A 399 -12.59 5.62 -4.01
CA VAL A 399 -11.31 6.21 -4.42
C VAL A 399 -10.35 5.09 -4.82
N GLN A 400 -9.58 5.28 -5.87
CA GLN A 400 -8.62 4.29 -6.34
C GLN A 400 -7.19 4.84 -6.27
N ASN A 401 -6.20 3.96 -6.08
CA ASN A 401 -4.77 4.36 -6.10
C ASN A 401 -4.35 5.09 -7.39
N LEU A 402 -5.13 4.95 -8.43
CA LEU A 402 -5.04 5.67 -9.69
C LEU A 402 -5.18 7.19 -9.53
N ASP A 403 -5.91 7.64 -8.49
CA ASP A 403 -6.31 9.05 -8.28
C ASP A 403 -5.25 9.87 -7.51
N PHE A 404 -4.26 9.20 -6.95
CA PHE A 404 -3.33 9.85 -6.01
C PHE A 404 -2.43 10.87 -6.72
N ALA A 405 -1.90 10.54 -7.90
CA ALA A 405 -1.05 11.43 -8.66
C ALA A 405 -1.78 12.71 -9.06
N GLU A 406 -2.98 12.59 -9.64
CA GLU A 406 -3.82 13.71 -10.08
C GLU A 406 -4.21 14.62 -8.92
N THR A 407 -4.54 14.02 -7.77
CA THR A 407 -4.89 14.76 -6.56
C THR A 407 -3.73 15.60 -6.03
N LEU A 408 -2.55 15.01 -5.94
CA LEU A 408 -1.36 15.70 -5.44
C LEU A 408 -0.89 16.80 -6.41
N LEU A 409 -0.98 16.56 -7.72
CA LEU A 409 -0.67 17.56 -8.74
C LEU A 409 -1.64 18.74 -8.67
N GLU A 410 -2.96 18.50 -8.57
CA GLU A 410 -3.95 19.57 -8.42
C GLU A 410 -3.73 20.36 -7.14
N ALA A 411 -3.49 19.67 -6.02
CA ALA A 411 -3.23 20.32 -4.72
C ALA A 411 -2.01 21.26 -4.77
N ALA A 412 -1.01 20.91 -5.56
CA ALA A 412 0.20 21.71 -5.78
C ALA A 412 0.06 22.77 -6.87
N GLY A 413 -1.07 22.83 -7.59
CA GLY A 413 -1.28 23.71 -8.73
C GLY A 413 -0.45 23.33 -9.96
N ILE A 414 -0.11 22.05 -10.10
CA ILE A 414 0.64 21.50 -11.23
C ILE A 414 -0.35 20.91 -12.24
N GLY A 415 -0.14 21.17 -13.53
CA GLY A 415 -1.00 20.63 -14.59
C GLY A 415 -0.98 19.11 -14.63
N ILE A 416 -2.16 18.50 -14.69
CA ILE A 416 -2.33 17.05 -14.80
C ILE A 416 -2.17 16.65 -16.28
N PRO A 417 -1.25 15.72 -16.62
CA PRO A 417 -1.13 15.19 -17.99
C PRO A 417 -2.43 14.51 -18.45
N SER A 418 -2.80 14.74 -19.71
CA SER A 418 -4.05 14.22 -20.29
C SER A 418 -4.09 12.71 -20.51
N ASP A 419 -2.96 12.03 -20.37
CA ASP A 419 -2.82 10.58 -20.46
C ASP A 419 -2.88 9.86 -19.09
N MET A 420 -2.98 10.60 -18.00
CA MET A 420 -3.35 10.07 -16.70
C MET A 420 -4.83 9.66 -16.73
N GLN A 421 -5.18 8.60 -16.02
CA GLN A 421 -6.50 7.96 -16.10
C GLN A 421 -7.30 8.07 -14.79
N GLY A 422 -6.68 8.58 -13.73
CA GLY A 422 -7.31 8.85 -12.45
C GLY A 422 -8.14 10.12 -12.45
N GLU A 423 -8.81 10.35 -11.35
CA GLU A 423 -9.63 11.53 -11.10
C GLU A 423 -9.18 12.18 -9.77
N SER A 424 -8.97 13.49 -9.76
CA SER A 424 -8.57 14.17 -8.54
C SER A 424 -9.68 14.12 -7.49
N ILE A 425 -9.35 13.64 -6.29
CA ILE A 425 -10.28 13.61 -5.15
C ILE A 425 -10.35 14.95 -4.38
N MET A 426 -9.82 16.03 -4.95
CA MET A 426 -9.87 17.36 -4.34
C MET A 426 -11.28 17.80 -3.92
N PRO A 427 -12.36 17.49 -4.64
CA PRO A 427 -13.72 17.77 -4.16
C PRO A 427 -14.01 17.09 -2.81
N LEU A 428 -13.65 15.82 -2.65
CA LEU A 428 -13.85 15.06 -1.40
C LEU A 428 -13.04 15.64 -0.24
N LEU A 429 -11.78 16.05 -0.52
CA LEU A 429 -10.91 16.69 0.48
C LEU A 429 -11.46 18.04 0.97
N LYS A 430 -12.22 18.74 0.13
CA LYS A 430 -12.88 20.01 0.45
C LYS A 430 -14.28 19.82 1.06
N GLY A 431 -14.79 18.60 1.17
CA GLY A 431 -16.14 18.31 1.65
C GLY A 431 -17.24 18.59 0.62
N GLU A 432 -16.90 18.63 -0.67
CA GLU A 432 -17.80 18.87 -1.81
C GLU A 432 -18.22 17.54 -2.45
N ASN A 433 -18.71 16.59 -1.64
CA ASN A 433 -19.00 15.21 -2.07
C ASN A 433 -19.98 15.12 -3.23
N GLU A 434 -20.89 16.10 -3.36
CA GLU A 434 -21.86 16.18 -4.46
C GLU A 434 -21.23 16.38 -5.85
N LYS A 435 -19.95 16.76 -5.89
CA LYS A 435 -19.18 16.89 -7.14
C LYS A 435 -18.50 15.59 -7.55
N TRP A 436 -18.49 14.58 -6.65
CA TRP A 436 -17.90 13.28 -6.93
C TRP A 436 -18.97 12.34 -7.51
N THR A 437 -18.71 11.78 -8.67
CA THR A 437 -19.72 11.01 -9.43
C THR A 437 -19.30 9.57 -9.71
N ARG A 438 -18.12 9.14 -9.24
CA ARG A 438 -17.67 7.76 -9.46
C ARG A 438 -18.51 6.78 -8.65
N ASP A 439 -19.16 5.86 -9.33
CA ASP A 439 -20.01 4.82 -8.76
C ASP A 439 -19.47 3.40 -8.98
N ALA A 440 -18.37 3.29 -9.74
CA ALA A 440 -17.69 2.02 -10.00
C ALA A 440 -16.19 2.20 -10.23
N VAL A 441 -15.43 1.17 -9.94
CA VAL A 441 -13.99 1.08 -10.23
C VAL A 441 -13.67 -0.19 -11.01
N TYR A 442 -12.61 -0.11 -11.81
CA TYR A 442 -12.08 -1.21 -12.61
C TYR A 442 -10.83 -1.78 -11.95
N TYR A 443 -10.69 -3.11 -11.97
CA TYR A 443 -9.55 -3.87 -11.45
C TYR A 443 -9.08 -4.88 -12.46
N HIS A 444 -7.74 -5.11 -12.58
CA HIS A 444 -7.19 -6.17 -13.42
C HIS A 444 -5.88 -6.74 -12.85
N TYR A 445 -5.83 -8.07 -12.70
CA TYR A 445 -4.68 -8.85 -12.22
C TYR A 445 -4.15 -9.78 -13.32
N TYR A 446 -2.84 -9.71 -13.60
CA TYR A 446 -2.19 -10.38 -14.74
C TYR A 446 -1.19 -11.48 -14.35
N GLU A 447 -0.70 -11.51 -13.10
CA GLU A 447 0.46 -12.32 -12.70
C GLU A 447 0.08 -13.80 -12.44
N TYR A 448 -0.33 -14.50 -13.51
CA TYR A 448 -0.56 -15.94 -13.51
C TYR A 448 -0.03 -16.56 -14.82
N PRO A 449 0.59 -17.78 -14.77
CA PRO A 449 1.02 -18.52 -13.57
C PRO A 449 2.20 -17.86 -12.89
N SER A 450 2.17 -17.78 -11.55
CA SER A 450 3.24 -17.21 -10.72
C SER A 450 3.06 -17.60 -9.26
N VAL A 451 3.79 -16.96 -8.35
CA VAL A 451 3.68 -17.16 -6.90
C VAL A 451 2.20 -17.13 -6.45
N HIS A 452 1.82 -18.11 -5.63
CA HIS A 452 0.46 -18.31 -5.10
C HIS A 452 -0.63 -18.73 -6.11
N MET A 453 -0.30 -18.94 -7.37
CA MET A 453 -1.17 -19.49 -8.41
C MET A 453 -2.58 -18.87 -8.49
N VAL A 454 -2.66 -17.55 -8.18
CA VAL A 454 -3.92 -16.80 -8.29
C VAL A 454 -4.23 -16.55 -9.76
N LYS A 455 -5.41 -17.01 -10.22
CA LYS A 455 -5.85 -16.92 -11.61
C LYS A 455 -5.93 -15.49 -12.12
N ARG A 456 -5.65 -15.26 -13.42
CA ARG A 456 -5.89 -13.95 -14.07
C ARG A 456 -7.35 -13.58 -13.96
N HIS A 457 -7.63 -12.34 -13.62
CA HIS A 457 -8.99 -11.87 -13.51
C HIS A 457 -9.08 -10.35 -13.62
N TYR A 458 -10.21 -9.89 -14.09
CA TYR A 458 -10.61 -8.50 -14.04
C TYR A 458 -12.04 -8.36 -13.53
N GLY A 459 -12.41 -7.16 -13.13
CA GLY A 459 -13.74 -6.98 -12.60
C GLY A 459 -14.16 -5.53 -12.44
N ILE A 460 -15.44 -5.38 -12.13
CA ILE A 460 -16.06 -4.12 -11.73
C ILE A 460 -16.51 -4.22 -10.27
N VAL A 461 -16.24 -3.18 -9.51
CA VAL A 461 -16.69 -3.05 -8.13
C VAL A 461 -17.52 -1.79 -8.00
N THR A 462 -18.73 -1.93 -7.46
CA THR A 462 -19.64 -0.84 -7.04
C THR A 462 -19.73 -0.84 -5.51
N LYS A 463 -20.50 0.10 -4.93
CA LYS A 463 -20.78 0.06 -3.48
C LYS A 463 -21.55 -1.22 -3.09
N GLU A 464 -22.41 -1.73 -3.96
CA GLU A 464 -23.33 -2.85 -3.69
C GLU A 464 -22.82 -4.19 -4.19
N TYR A 465 -22.16 -4.24 -5.35
CA TYR A 465 -21.81 -5.47 -6.03
C TYR A 465 -20.35 -5.52 -6.48
N LYS A 466 -19.84 -6.74 -6.63
CA LYS A 466 -18.54 -7.02 -7.24
C LYS A 466 -18.73 -8.14 -8.25
N LEU A 467 -18.48 -7.86 -9.55
CA LEU A 467 -18.49 -8.85 -10.62
C LEU A 467 -17.07 -9.10 -11.08
N ILE A 468 -16.65 -10.37 -11.10
CA ILE A 468 -15.29 -10.83 -11.43
C ILE A 468 -15.35 -11.80 -12.61
N HIS A 469 -14.47 -11.63 -13.57
CA HIS A 469 -14.21 -12.57 -14.65
C HIS A 469 -12.81 -13.16 -14.50
N PHE A 470 -12.73 -14.45 -14.24
CA PHE A 470 -11.50 -15.24 -14.31
C PHE A 470 -11.33 -15.76 -15.72
N TYR A 471 -10.16 -15.54 -16.33
CA TYR A 471 -9.90 -15.83 -17.73
C TYR A 471 -8.53 -16.50 -17.94
N TYR A 472 -8.22 -16.91 -19.16
CA TYR A 472 -7.03 -17.57 -19.66
C TYR A 472 -7.08 -19.09 -19.54
N ASP A 473 -6.82 -19.71 -18.38
CA ASP A 473 -6.89 -21.16 -18.15
C ASP A 473 -8.23 -21.65 -17.56
N VAL A 474 -9.03 -20.72 -17.13
CA VAL A 474 -10.43 -20.88 -16.71
C VAL A 474 -11.29 -19.81 -17.39
N ASP A 475 -12.58 -20.07 -17.52
CA ASP A 475 -13.56 -19.06 -17.95
C ASP A 475 -14.73 -19.11 -16.98
N GLU A 476 -14.57 -18.41 -15.84
CA GLU A 476 -15.51 -18.43 -14.73
C GLU A 476 -15.87 -17.02 -14.30
N TRP A 477 -17.10 -16.84 -13.87
CA TRP A 477 -17.61 -15.60 -13.32
C TRP A 477 -18.04 -15.76 -11.88
N GLU A 478 -17.76 -14.76 -11.05
CA GLU A 478 -18.30 -14.64 -9.69
C GLU A 478 -18.99 -13.29 -9.53
N LEU A 479 -20.12 -13.28 -8.82
CA LEU A 479 -20.81 -12.08 -8.38
C LEU A 479 -21.00 -12.13 -6.88
N PHE A 480 -20.60 -11.07 -6.19
CA PHE A 480 -20.82 -10.91 -4.75
C PHE A 480 -21.77 -9.74 -4.48
N ASP A 481 -22.79 -9.99 -3.65
CA ASP A 481 -23.64 -8.97 -3.05
C ASP A 481 -22.95 -8.46 -1.78
N ARG A 482 -22.24 -7.33 -1.89
CA ARG A 482 -21.38 -6.80 -0.83
C ARG A 482 -22.14 -6.26 0.38
N LEU A 483 -23.45 -6.05 0.26
CA LEU A 483 -24.30 -5.62 1.36
C LEU A 483 -24.79 -6.81 2.20
N ASN A 484 -25.12 -7.92 1.54
CA ASN A 484 -25.63 -9.12 2.19
C ASN A 484 -24.54 -10.16 2.50
N ASP A 485 -23.44 -10.15 1.74
CA ASP A 485 -22.25 -10.98 1.94
C ASP A 485 -20.97 -10.12 1.91
N PRO A 486 -20.74 -9.29 2.94
CA PRO A 486 -19.57 -8.39 3.00
C PRO A 486 -18.23 -9.13 3.07
N GLN A 487 -18.24 -10.42 3.44
CA GLN A 487 -17.05 -11.28 3.49
C GLN A 487 -16.81 -12.04 2.17
N GLU A 488 -17.67 -11.87 1.15
CA GLU A 488 -17.51 -12.44 -0.18
C GLU A 488 -17.36 -13.98 -0.18
N MET A 489 -18.18 -14.66 0.64
CA MET A 489 -18.13 -16.10 0.84
C MET A 489 -18.87 -16.89 -0.22
N HIS A 490 -19.95 -16.31 -0.80
CA HIS A 490 -20.87 -17.01 -1.67
C HIS A 490 -21.15 -16.24 -2.95
N SER A 491 -20.65 -16.75 -4.08
CA SER A 491 -20.96 -16.17 -5.37
C SER A 491 -22.43 -16.43 -5.74
N VAL A 492 -23.17 -15.36 -6.01
CA VAL A 492 -24.57 -15.37 -6.46
C VAL A 492 -24.70 -15.23 -7.98
N TYR A 493 -23.60 -15.41 -8.73
CA TYR A 493 -23.59 -15.24 -10.19
C TYR A 493 -24.61 -16.11 -10.92
N ASN A 494 -24.86 -17.33 -10.46
CA ASN A 494 -25.80 -18.27 -11.05
C ASN A 494 -27.21 -18.25 -10.41
N ASP A 495 -27.44 -17.36 -9.44
CA ASP A 495 -28.76 -17.22 -8.81
C ASP A 495 -29.69 -16.43 -9.74
N PRO A 496 -30.85 -17.00 -10.12
CA PRO A 496 -31.82 -16.32 -10.98
C PRO A 496 -32.30 -14.95 -10.46
N ALA A 497 -32.22 -14.69 -9.15
CA ALA A 497 -32.61 -13.41 -8.56
C ALA A 497 -31.66 -12.27 -8.97
N TYR A 498 -30.45 -12.57 -9.40
CA TYR A 498 -29.43 -11.58 -9.76
C TYR A 498 -29.17 -11.47 -11.27
N VAL A 499 -29.97 -12.12 -12.14
CA VAL A 499 -29.74 -12.14 -13.59
C VAL A 499 -29.66 -10.74 -14.21
N ASP A 500 -30.52 -9.82 -13.77
CA ASP A 500 -30.52 -8.44 -14.26
C ASP A 500 -29.32 -7.65 -13.75
N VAL A 501 -28.88 -7.89 -12.52
CA VAL A 501 -27.64 -7.30 -11.93
C VAL A 501 -26.42 -7.77 -12.71
N VAL A 502 -26.32 -9.08 -13.01
CA VAL A 502 -25.23 -9.62 -13.83
C VAL A 502 -25.18 -8.97 -15.20
N ALA A 503 -26.35 -8.81 -15.85
CA ALA A 503 -26.44 -8.21 -17.18
C ALA A 503 -26.00 -6.74 -17.17
N ASP A 504 -26.47 -5.93 -16.23
CA ASP A 504 -26.08 -4.54 -16.05
C ASP A 504 -24.58 -4.40 -15.80
N LEU A 505 -24.05 -5.15 -14.83
CA LEU A 505 -22.63 -5.07 -14.47
C LEU A 505 -21.70 -5.53 -15.61
N LYS A 506 -22.11 -6.48 -16.45
CA LYS A 506 -21.32 -6.85 -17.64
C LYS A 506 -21.25 -5.72 -18.66
N VAL A 507 -22.36 -4.99 -18.87
CA VAL A 507 -22.36 -3.82 -19.76
C VAL A 507 -21.43 -2.74 -19.21
N ARG A 508 -21.58 -2.38 -17.93
CA ARG A 508 -20.76 -1.38 -17.27
C ARG A 508 -19.26 -1.77 -17.22
N LEU A 509 -18.96 -3.07 -17.03
CA LEU A 509 -17.60 -3.57 -17.08
C LEU A 509 -16.97 -3.40 -18.47
N ALA A 510 -17.74 -3.69 -19.52
CA ALA A 510 -17.28 -3.46 -20.89
C ALA A 510 -17.03 -1.97 -21.18
N GLU A 511 -17.87 -1.07 -20.68
CA GLU A 511 -17.69 0.38 -20.77
C GLU A 511 -16.41 0.84 -20.03
N LEU A 512 -16.15 0.30 -18.83
CA LEU A 512 -14.92 0.60 -18.08
C LEU A 512 -13.68 0.10 -18.82
N ARG A 513 -13.69 -1.09 -19.42
CA ARG A 513 -12.59 -1.60 -20.24
C ARG A 513 -12.32 -0.65 -21.42
N VAL A 514 -13.35 -0.18 -22.11
CA VAL A 514 -13.20 0.83 -23.18
C VAL A 514 -12.66 2.16 -22.64
N LYS A 515 -13.24 2.68 -21.52
CA LYS A 515 -12.78 3.93 -20.87
C LYS A 515 -11.29 3.87 -20.55
N TYR A 516 -10.81 2.76 -19.99
CA TYR A 516 -9.43 2.58 -19.57
C TYR A 516 -8.53 1.96 -20.64
N LYS A 517 -9.03 1.75 -21.88
CA LYS A 517 -8.28 1.22 -23.03
C LYS A 517 -7.73 -0.19 -22.77
N ASP A 518 -8.51 -1.03 -22.11
CA ASP A 518 -8.22 -2.44 -21.93
C ASP A 518 -9.01 -3.30 -22.91
N SER A 519 -8.44 -4.42 -23.37
CA SER A 519 -9.06 -5.30 -24.36
C SER A 519 -8.51 -6.72 -24.30
N ASP A 520 -9.21 -7.66 -24.93
CA ASP A 520 -8.77 -9.05 -25.04
C ASP A 520 -7.50 -9.19 -25.89
N GLU A 521 -7.33 -8.32 -26.90
CA GLU A 521 -6.09 -8.25 -27.70
C GLU A 521 -4.90 -7.83 -26.85
N LEU A 522 -5.10 -6.91 -25.92
CA LEU A 522 -4.05 -6.46 -25.01
C LEU A 522 -3.73 -7.55 -23.97
N ASP A 523 -4.73 -8.29 -23.51
CA ASP A 523 -4.54 -9.46 -22.63
C ASP A 523 -3.69 -10.52 -23.35
N GLN A 524 -4.01 -10.82 -24.61
CA GLN A 524 -3.23 -11.74 -25.43
C GLN A 524 -1.80 -11.25 -25.66
N HIS A 525 -1.62 -9.95 -25.93
CA HIS A 525 -0.29 -9.35 -26.07
C HIS A 525 0.57 -9.61 -24.83
N TYR A 526 0.04 -9.42 -23.62
CA TYR A 526 0.79 -9.66 -22.38
C TYR A 526 1.05 -11.15 -22.10
N LEU A 527 0.18 -12.04 -22.56
CA LEU A 527 0.44 -13.48 -22.54
C LEU A 527 1.64 -13.81 -23.45
N ASP A 528 1.64 -13.26 -24.67
CA ASP A 528 2.70 -13.50 -25.66
C ASP A 528 4.06 -12.95 -25.17
N VAL A 529 4.08 -11.74 -24.61
CA VAL A 529 5.30 -11.13 -24.04
C VAL A 529 5.89 -11.97 -22.90
N ARG A 530 5.04 -12.62 -22.11
CA ARG A 530 5.48 -13.56 -21.04
C ARG A 530 5.80 -14.96 -21.55
N GLY A 531 5.62 -15.25 -22.85
CA GLY A 531 5.79 -16.59 -23.42
C GLY A 531 4.74 -17.60 -22.96
N LEU A 532 3.59 -17.14 -22.55
CA LEU A 532 2.44 -17.95 -22.14
C LEU A 532 1.52 -18.18 -23.35
N LYS A 533 1.02 -19.42 -23.51
CA LYS A 533 0.15 -19.80 -24.66
C LYS A 533 -1.24 -20.14 -24.18
#